data_126cc1a7611ada36f3b001ff94516691
#
_entry.id   126cc1a7611ada36f3b001ff94516691
#
_cell.length_a   1.000
_cell.length_b   1.000
_cell.length_c   1.000
_cell.angle_alpha   90.00
_cell.angle_beta   90.00
_cell.angle_gamma   90.00
#
_symmetry.space_group_name_H-M   'P 1'
#
loop_
_entity.id
_entity.type
_entity.pdbx_description
1 polymer ?
#
loop_
_entity_poly.entity_id
_entity_poly.type
_entity_poly.pdbx_seq_one_letter_code
_entity_poly.pdbx_strand_id
1 'polypeptide(L)'
;KSDPKCLFDLIQVRRSLEIQSAMMAARNASRAGIMAAEAALGRMQDAALEAGRDGADAAAQMRFHQADVDFHEALALASGNRVLSYLFEGMSLPLRESFYASRRGQQLRGLSLVDSVASHAHILACISNGDGKGASMAST
;
A
#
# COMPACT_ATOMS: atom_id res chain seq x y z
N LYS A 1 -16.92 15.18 -2.35
CA LYS A 1 -15.96 15.46 -3.39
C LYS A 1 -14.72 16.12 -2.79
N SER A 2 -13.56 15.53 -3.02
CA SER A 2 -12.34 15.96 -2.34
C SER A 2 -11.80 17.26 -2.93
N ASP A 3 -11.49 18.21 -2.04
CA ASP A 3 -10.70 19.38 -2.38
C ASP A 3 -9.28 18.91 -2.72
N PRO A 4 -8.69 19.32 -3.85
CA PRO A 4 -7.33 18.91 -4.25
C PRO A 4 -6.27 19.18 -3.18
N LYS A 5 -6.39 20.29 -2.46
CA LYS A 5 -5.45 20.61 -1.38
C LYS A 5 -5.59 19.62 -0.22
N CYS A 6 -6.82 19.27 0.13
CA CYS A 6 -7.10 18.30 1.17
C CYS A 6 -6.54 16.92 0.80
N LEU A 7 -6.68 16.54 -0.46
CA LEU A 7 -6.15 15.27 -0.95
C LEU A 7 -4.62 15.26 -0.88
N PHE A 8 -3.98 16.37 -1.23
CA PHE A 8 -2.54 16.49 -1.14
C PHE A 8 -2.06 16.34 0.31
N ASP A 9 -2.72 17.01 1.24
CA ASP A 9 -2.40 16.91 2.67
C ASP A 9 -2.59 15.47 3.17
N LEU A 10 -3.65 14.80 2.73
CA LEU A 10 -3.91 13.40 3.05
C LEU A 10 -2.79 12.49 2.54
N ILE A 11 -2.31 12.73 1.33
CA ILE A 11 -1.21 11.94 0.76
C ILE A 11 0.05 12.09 1.62
N GLN A 12 0.34 13.28 2.11
CA GLN A 12 1.49 13.50 2.98
C GLN A 12 1.36 12.73 4.29
N VAL A 13 0.19 12.79 4.93
CA VAL A 13 -0.07 12.05 6.16
C VAL A 13 0.02 10.55 5.92
N ARG A 14 -0.59 10.08 4.84
CA ARG A 14 -0.54 8.67 4.44
C ARG A 14 0.90 8.15 4.35
N ARG A 15 1.77 8.90 3.65
CA ARG A 15 3.18 8.51 3.51
C ARG A 15 3.86 8.36 4.85
N SER A 16 3.64 9.29 5.76
CA SER A 16 4.22 9.23 7.11
C SER A 16 3.73 7.99 7.85
N LEU A 17 2.44 7.68 7.74
CA LEU A 17 1.86 6.51 8.39
C LEU A 17 2.38 5.21 7.78
N GLU A 18 2.54 5.17 6.46
CA GLU A 18 3.05 3.98 5.77
C GLU A 18 4.49 3.68 6.17
N ILE A 19 5.33 4.71 6.21
CA ILE A 19 6.72 4.57 6.63
C ILE A 19 6.79 4.04 8.06
N GLN A 20 6.01 4.62 8.96
CA GLN A 20 5.97 4.21 10.35
C GLN A 20 5.46 2.79 10.49
N SER A 21 4.39 2.44 9.77
CA SER A 21 3.80 1.09 9.80
C SER A 21 4.81 0.04 9.33
N ALA A 22 5.52 0.32 8.23
CA ALA A 22 6.49 -0.61 7.68
C ALA A 22 7.64 -0.86 8.66
N MET A 23 8.16 0.20 9.27
CA MET A 23 9.24 0.09 10.24
C MET A 23 8.81 -0.71 11.48
N MET A 24 7.64 -0.41 12.02
CA MET A 24 7.13 -1.10 13.20
C MET A 24 6.73 -2.54 12.87
N ALA A 25 6.19 -2.78 11.68
CA ALA A 25 5.87 -4.15 11.24
C ALA A 25 7.12 -5.02 11.18
N ALA A 26 8.23 -4.47 10.70
CA ALA A 26 9.50 -5.19 10.65
C ALA A 26 10.00 -5.57 12.05
N ARG A 27 9.77 -4.70 13.03
CA ARG A 27 10.19 -4.95 14.41
C ARG A 27 9.31 -5.98 15.11
N ASN A 28 8.01 -5.91 14.89
CA ASN A 28 7.04 -6.74 15.60
C ASN A 28 6.67 -8.00 14.83
N ALA A 29 6.71 -7.95 13.51
CA ALA A 29 6.50 -9.07 12.61
C ALA A 29 5.28 -9.93 12.99
N SER A 30 4.14 -9.28 13.26
CA SER A 30 2.90 -9.98 13.58
C SER A 30 2.55 -10.95 12.45
N ARG A 31 2.45 -12.24 12.80
CA ARG A 31 2.18 -13.28 11.80
C ARG A 31 0.87 -13.02 11.05
N ALA A 32 -0.19 -12.63 11.77
CA ALA A 32 -1.48 -12.35 11.16
C ALA A 32 -1.38 -11.19 10.15
N GLY A 33 -0.66 -10.13 10.51
CA GLY A 33 -0.45 -8.98 9.63
C GLY A 33 0.37 -9.33 8.41
N ILE A 34 1.43 -10.10 8.58
CA ILE A 34 2.28 -10.54 7.46
C ILE A 34 1.48 -11.41 6.51
N MET A 35 0.70 -12.35 7.03
CA MET A 35 -0.14 -13.21 6.20
C MET A 35 -1.19 -12.41 5.42
N ALA A 36 -1.79 -11.41 6.08
CA ALA A 36 -2.74 -10.53 5.42
C ALA A 36 -2.09 -9.71 4.30
N ALA A 37 -0.86 -9.23 4.54
CA ALA A 37 -0.11 -8.48 3.54
C ALA A 37 0.28 -9.37 2.35
N GLU A 38 0.70 -10.60 2.62
CA GLU A 38 1.00 -11.57 1.56
C GLU A 38 -0.22 -11.85 0.69
N ALA A 39 -1.39 -12.02 1.33
CA ALA A 39 -2.64 -12.26 0.60
C ALA A 39 -3.00 -11.04 -0.27
N ALA A 40 -2.88 -9.83 0.27
CA ALA A 40 -3.14 -8.61 -0.48
C ALA A 40 -2.18 -8.47 -1.66
N LEU A 41 -0.90 -8.77 -1.45
CA LEU A 41 0.09 -8.73 -2.53
C LEU A 41 -0.26 -9.72 -3.64
N GLY A 42 -0.73 -10.91 -3.30
CA GLY A 42 -1.21 -11.89 -4.29
C GLY A 42 -2.36 -11.34 -5.11
N ARG A 43 -3.31 -10.66 -4.47
CA ARG A 43 -4.43 -10.03 -5.19
C ARG A 43 -3.96 -8.89 -6.08
N MET A 44 -2.95 -8.13 -5.64
CA MET A 44 -2.34 -7.09 -6.49
C MET A 44 -1.72 -7.69 -7.74
N GLN A 45 -0.98 -8.78 -7.57
CA GLN A 45 -0.34 -9.48 -8.70
C GLN A 45 -1.38 -9.96 -9.71
N ASP A 46 -2.45 -10.60 -9.23
CA ASP A 46 -3.53 -11.08 -10.08
C ASP A 46 -4.21 -9.94 -10.82
N ALA A 47 -4.52 -8.86 -10.13
CA ALA A 47 -5.15 -7.69 -10.73
C ALA A 47 -4.24 -7.02 -11.77
N ALA A 48 -2.94 -6.97 -11.51
CA ALA A 48 -1.97 -6.41 -12.45
C ALA A 48 -1.93 -7.21 -13.75
N LEU A 49 -1.97 -8.53 -13.65
CA LEU A 49 -2.01 -9.41 -14.82
C LEU A 49 -3.31 -9.22 -15.60
N GLU A 50 -4.45 -9.16 -14.90
CA GLU A 50 -5.76 -9.00 -15.54
C GLU A 50 -5.89 -7.62 -16.21
N ALA A 51 -5.28 -6.58 -15.65
CA ALA A 51 -5.33 -5.24 -16.23
C ALA A 51 -4.59 -5.17 -17.57
N GLY A 52 -3.64 -6.06 -17.79
CA GLY A 52 -2.86 -6.08 -19.02
C GLY A 52 -1.74 -5.03 -19.01
N ARG A 53 -0.96 -5.04 -20.08
CA ARG A 53 0.25 -4.22 -20.18
C ARG A 53 -0.04 -2.74 -20.11
N ASP A 54 -1.12 -2.29 -20.70
CA ASP A 54 -1.51 -0.87 -20.75
C ASP A 54 -2.46 -0.46 -19.62
N GLY A 55 -2.86 -1.41 -18.78
CA GLY A 55 -3.77 -1.15 -17.67
C GLY A 55 -5.17 -0.73 -18.13
N ALA A 56 -5.62 -1.22 -19.27
CA ALA A 56 -6.88 -0.78 -19.87
C ALA A 56 -8.14 -1.34 -19.18
N ASP A 57 -8.02 -2.46 -18.45
CA ASP A 57 -9.16 -3.06 -17.76
C ASP A 57 -9.47 -2.30 -16.48
N ALA A 58 -10.52 -1.47 -16.52
CA ALA A 58 -10.91 -0.63 -15.39
C ALA A 58 -11.32 -1.45 -14.16
N ALA A 59 -12.00 -2.59 -14.36
CA ALA A 59 -12.37 -3.44 -13.23
C ALA A 59 -11.15 -4.04 -12.54
N ALA A 60 -10.15 -4.46 -13.31
CA ALA A 60 -8.90 -4.96 -12.75
C ALA A 60 -8.15 -3.86 -11.99
N GLN A 61 -8.14 -2.63 -12.52
CA GLN A 61 -7.54 -1.51 -11.82
C GLN A 61 -8.21 -1.25 -10.47
N MET A 62 -9.53 -1.34 -10.42
CA MET A 62 -10.26 -1.17 -9.16
C MET A 62 -9.87 -2.25 -8.15
N ARG A 63 -9.75 -3.51 -8.60
CA ARG A 63 -9.28 -4.59 -7.72
C ARG A 63 -7.86 -4.35 -7.25
N PHE A 64 -7.02 -3.82 -8.12
CA PHE A 64 -5.65 -3.47 -7.74
C PHE A 64 -5.63 -2.41 -6.64
N HIS A 65 -6.42 -1.34 -6.78
CA HIS A 65 -6.49 -0.28 -5.77
C HIS A 65 -7.00 -0.81 -4.43
N GLN A 66 -8.01 -1.68 -4.46
CA GLN A 66 -8.53 -2.26 -3.23
C GLN A 66 -7.45 -3.12 -2.54
N ALA A 67 -6.74 -3.92 -3.30
CA ALA A 67 -5.65 -4.75 -2.76
C ALA A 67 -4.50 -3.89 -2.22
N ASP A 68 -4.21 -2.76 -2.86
CA ASP A 68 -3.20 -1.81 -2.40
C ASP A 68 -3.60 -1.24 -1.03
N VAL A 69 -4.85 -0.81 -0.87
CA VAL A 69 -5.37 -0.36 0.43
C VAL A 69 -5.25 -1.47 1.47
N ASP A 70 -5.67 -2.68 1.11
CA ASP A 70 -5.63 -3.84 2.00
C ASP A 70 -4.19 -4.15 2.44
N PHE A 71 -3.24 -4.02 1.53
CA PHE A 71 -1.83 -4.25 1.84
C PHE A 71 -1.34 -3.30 2.94
N HIS A 72 -1.62 -2.02 2.80
CA HIS A 72 -1.17 -1.03 3.77
C HIS A 72 -1.91 -1.15 5.11
N GLU A 73 -3.19 -1.52 5.09
CA GLU A 73 -3.91 -1.82 6.32
C GLU A 73 -3.31 -3.04 7.02
N ALA A 74 -2.88 -4.04 6.24
CA ALA A 74 -2.23 -5.22 6.78
C ALA A 74 -0.89 -4.88 7.45
N LEU A 75 -0.13 -3.94 6.86
CA LEU A 75 1.11 -3.48 7.49
C LEU A 75 0.84 -2.76 8.81
N ALA A 76 -0.22 -1.97 8.87
CA ALA A 76 -0.62 -1.32 10.12
C ALA A 76 -0.97 -2.38 11.19
N LEU A 77 -1.66 -3.44 10.79
CA LEU A 77 -1.95 -4.57 11.68
C LEU A 77 -0.66 -5.26 12.14
N ALA A 78 0.27 -5.50 11.21
CA ALA A 78 1.53 -6.16 11.51
C ALA A 78 2.42 -5.32 12.43
N SER A 79 2.23 -4.01 12.45
CA SER A 79 2.98 -3.11 13.32
C SER A 79 2.71 -3.36 14.81
N GLY A 80 1.58 -3.96 15.14
CA GLY A 80 1.13 -4.14 16.52
C GLY A 80 0.64 -2.85 17.19
N ASN A 81 0.61 -1.76 16.46
CA ASN A 81 0.16 -0.47 16.98
C ASN A 81 -1.32 -0.27 16.65
N ARG A 82 -2.18 -0.34 17.67
CA ARG A 82 -3.62 -0.21 17.48
C ARG A 82 -4.03 1.13 16.92
N VAL A 83 -3.32 2.19 17.28
CA VAL A 83 -3.63 3.54 16.79
C VAL A 83 -3.40 3.61 15.28
N LEU A 84 -2.29 3.04 14.79
CA LEU A 84 -2.06 2.96 13.35
C LEU A 84 -3.17 2.21 12.64
N SER A 85 -3.59 1.07 13.19
CA SER A 85 -4.69 0.29 12.62
C SER A 85 -5.99 1.10 12.56
N TYR A 86 -6.32 1.81 13.64
CA TYR A 86 -7.53 2.62 13.68
C TYR A 86 -7.46 3.80 12.71
N LEU A 87 -6.29 4.42 12.57
CA LEU A 87 -6.12 5.52 11.64
C LEU A 87 -6.31 5.06 10.19
N PHE A 88 -5.71 3.94 9.81
CA PHE A 88 -5.89 3.39 8.46
C PHE A 88 -7.34 2.98 8.22
N GLU A 89 -7.97 2.33 9.18
CA GLU A 89 -9.37 1.93 9.08
C GLU A 89 -10.30 3.13 8.92
N GLY A 90 -10.11 4.16 9.77
CA GLY A 90 -10.92 5.37 9.71
C GLY A 90 -10.69 6.21 8.46
N MET A 91 -9.54 6.05 7.84
CA MET A 91 -9.18 6.78 6.61
C MET A 91 -9.38 5.94 5.35
N SER A 92 -10.03 4.77 5.47
CA SER A 92 -10.09 3.81 4.36
C SER A 92 -10.69 4.40 3.08
N LEU A 93 -11.77 5.16 3.17
CA LEU A 93 -12.39 5.76 1.99
C LEU A 93 -11.54 6.92 1.43
N PRO A 94 -11.10 7.90 2.23
CA PRO A 94 -10.17 8.91 1.73
C PRO A 94 -8.86 8.33 1.23
N LEU A 95 -8.32 7.28 1.86
CA LEU A 95 -7.09 6.64 1.41
C LEU A 95 -7.26 5.97 0.06
N ARG A 96 -8.42 5.38 -0.20
CA ARG A 96 -8.72 4.78 -1.50
C ARG A 96 -8.60 5.81 -2.61
N GLU A 97 -9.16 7.01 -2.40
CA GLU A 97 -9.03 8.10 -3.35
C GLU A 97 -7.58 8.55 -3.50
N SER A 98 -6.85 8.62 -2.38
CA SER A 98 -5.43 8.99 -2.36
C SER A 98 -4.59 7.97 -3.14
N PHE A 99 -4.80 6.69 -2.91
CA PHE A 99 -4.08 5.64 -3.63
C PHE A 99 -4.40 5.67 -5.13
N TYR A 100 -5.65 5.93 -5.48
CA TYR A 100 -6.03 6.07 -6.88
C TYR A 100 -5.26 7.22 -7.54
N ALA A 101 -5.20 8.38 -6.90
CA ALA A 101 -4.48 9.54 -7.43
C ALA A 101 -2.98 9.24 -7.57
N SER A 102 -2.37 8.60 -6.58
CA SER A 102 -0.95 8.21 -6.62
C SER A 102 -0.68 7.21 -7.73
N ARG A 103 -1.56 6.24 -7.89
CA ARG A 103 -1.44 5.22 -8.94
C ARG A 103 -1.48 5.87 -10.32
N ARG A 104 -2.43 6.78 -10.51
CA ARG A 104 -2.54 7.53 -11.77
C ARG A 104 -1.28 8.35 -12.04
N GLY A 105 -0.74 9.01 -11.01
CA GLY A 105 0.50 9.77 -11.13
C GLY A 105 1.68 8.89 -11.53
N GLN A 106 1.78 7.67 -10.96
CA GLN A 106 2.81 6.72 -11.32
C GLN A 106 2.69 6.26 -12.76
N GLN A 107 1.46 6.01 -13.23
CA GLN A 107 1.20 5.64 -14.62
C GLN A 107 1.63 6.75 -15.58
N LEU A 108 1.32 7.99 -15.24
CA LEU A 108 1.71 9.14 -16.04
C LEU A 108 3.23 9.30 -16.11
N ARG A 109 3.96 8.83 -15.12
CA ARG A 109 5.43 8.82 -15.11
C ARG A 109 6.03 7.57 -15.75
N GLY A 110 5.20 6.71 -16.34
CA GLY A 110 5.65 5.50 -17.03
C GLY A 110 5.84 4.29 -16.14
N LEU A 111 5.38 4.34 -14.89
CA LEU A 111 5.45 3.19 -13.98
C LEU A 111 4.25 2.28 -14.23
N SER A 112 4.50 0.99 -14.36
CA SER A 112 3.46 -0.02 -14.57
C SER A 112 2.91 -0.55 -13.26
N LEU A 113 1.78 -1.27 -13.33
CA LEU A 113 1.24 -1.98 -12.16
C LEU A 113 2.23 -3.06 -11.68
N VAL A 114 2.94 -3.68 -12.62
CA VAL A 114 3.95 -4.68 -12.29
C VAL A 114 5.07 -4.08 -11.46
N ASP A 115 5.51 -2.86 -11.79
CA ASP A 115 6.53 -2.16 -11.03
C ASP A 115 6.03 -1.85 -9.61
N SER A 116 4.76 -1.47 -9.47
CA SER A 116 4.16 -1.24 -8.17
C SER A 116 4.12 -2.51 -7.33
N VAL A 117 3.78 -3.65 -7.94
CA VAL A 117 3.80 -4.95 -7.25
C VAL A 117 5.21 -5.26 -6.76
N ALA A 118 6.21 -5.04 -7.59
CA ALA A 118 7.61 -5.29 -7.22
C ALA A 118 8.03 -4.43 -6.03
N SER A 119 7.62 -3.17 -5.99
CA SER A 119 7.89 -2.28 -4.86
C SER A 119 7.25 -2.78 -3.57
N HIS A 120 6.00 -3.22 -3.63
CA HIS A 120 5.31 -3.76 -2.46
C HIS A 120 5.94 -5.08 -1.99
N ALA A 121 6.34 -5.93 -2.92
CA ALA A 121 7.03 -7.17 -2.60
C ALA A 121 8.35 -6.90 -1.87
N HIS A 122 9.06 -5.86 -2.29
CA HIS A 122 10.31 -5.46 -1.63
C HIS A 122 10.07 -5.00 -0.19
N ILE A 123 9.03 -4.18 0.03
CA ILE A 123 8.64 -3.75 1.38
C ILE A 123 8.37 -4.97 2.26
N LEU A 124 7.59 -5.91 1.75
CA LEU A 124 7.22 -7.10 2.52
C LEU A 124 8.43 -7.98 2.81
N ALA A 125 9.36 -8.11 1.87
CA ALA A 125 10.60 -8.85 2.08
C ALA A 125 11.43 -8.24 3.21
N CYS A 126 11.56 -6.93 3.23
CA CYS A 126 12.26 -6.23 4.31
C CYS A 126 11.60 -6.48 5.66
N ILE A 127 10.26 -6.42 5.71
CA ILE A 127 9.50 -6.68 6.93
C ILE A 127 9.71 -8.12 7.41
N SER A 128 9.62 -9.08 6.51
CA SER A 128 9.79 -10.49 6.85
C SER A 128 11.20 -10.80 7.36
N ASN A 129 12.19 -10.04 6.92
CA ASN A 129 13.57 -10.18 7.37
C ASN A 129 13.90 -9.35 8.61
N GLY A 130 12.92 -8.64 9.17
CA GLY A 130 13.13 -7.79 10.34
C GLY A 130 13.95 -6.54 10.04
N ASP A 131 14.04 -6.14 8.78
CA ASP A 131 14.83 -4.98 8.34
C ASP A 131 13.96 -3.71 8.37
N GLY A 132 13.86 -3.11 9.55
CA GLY A 132 13.03 -1.91 9.74
C GLY A 132 13.52 -0.72 8.93
N LYS A 133 14.83 -0.54 8.84
CA LYS A 133 15.42 0.56 8.06
C LYS A 133 15.14 0.36 6.57
N GLY A 134 15.35 -0.85 6.07
CA GLY A 134 15.07 -1.17 4.67
C GLY A 134 13.60 -1.01 4.34
N ALA A 135 12.70 -1.47 5.23
CA ALA A 135 11.26 -1.33 5.04
C ALA A 135 10.85 0.14 4.99
N SER A 136 11.40 0.96 5.90
CA SER A 136 11.14 2.39 5.94
C SER A 136 11.59 3.08 4.64
N MET A 137 12.80 2.77 4.18
CA MET A 137 13.33 3.35 2.95
C MET A 137 12.56 2.90 1.72
N ALA A 138 12.14 1.64 1.67
CA ALA A 138 11.34 1.10 0.56
C ALA A 138 9.95 1.74 0.49
N SER A 139 9.45 2.26 1.62
CA SER A 139 8.13 2.89 1.70
C SER A 139 8.16 4.38 1.32
N THR A 140 9.34 4.97 1.17
CA THR A 140 9.44 6.35 0.69
C THR A 140 9.41 6.39 -0.83
#